data_561ec4c49e6a999c5cae70c04aae1a8d
#
_entry.id   561ec4c49e6a999c5cae70c04aae1a8d
#
_cell.length_a   1.000
_cell.length_b   1.000
_cell.length_c   1.000
_cell.angle_alpha   90.00
_cell.angle_beta   90.00
_cell.angle_gamma   90.00
#
_symmetry.space_group_name_H-M   'P 1'
#
loop_
_entity.id
_entity.type
_entity.pdbx_description
1 polymer ?
#
loop_
_entity_poly.entity_id
_entity_poly.type
_entity_poly.pdbx_seq_one_letter_code
_entity_poly.pdbx_strand_id
1 'polypeptide(L)'
;MGSEPGLRRPVVVVQCDAFNRSRIATVVCVPLTSNLRLAHAPGNVLLTADLTGLPRDSVANVSQPVTLDRETLTDRLGKLPDAKLELVLSGIEIVLGR
;
A
#
# COMPACT_ATOMS: atom_id res chain seq x y z
N MET A 1 -5.87 2.40 3.51
CA MET A 1 -4.81 3.23 2.95
C MET A 1 -4.56 4.43 3.85
N GLY A 2 -3.32 4.82 4.05
CA GLY A 2 -2.96 5.91 4.94
C GLY A 2 -1.68 6.61 4.47
N SER A 3 -1.18 7.57 5.26
CA SER A 3 0.05 8.26 4.96
C SER A 3 0.95 8.32 6.19
N GLU A 4 2.25 8.33 5.94
CA GLU A 4 3.26 8.46 6.99
C GLU A 4 3.52 9.95 7.27
N PRO A 5 3.50 10.39 8.56
CA PRO A 5 3.83 11.77 8.88
C PRO A 5 5.30 12.09 8.58
N GLY A 6 5.59 13.34 8.34
CA GLY A 6 6.93 13.79 8.00
C GLY A 6 7.20 13.73 6.51
N LEU A 7 7.16 12.57 5.90
CA LEU A 7 7.35 12.40 4.46
C LEU A 7 6.06 12.46 3.68
N ARG A 8 4.92 12.31 4.33
CA ARG A 8 3.58 12.31 3.73
C ARG A 8 3.46 11.34 2.54
N ARG A 9 4.10 10.21 2.66
CA ARG A 9 4.05 9.20 1.61
C ARG A 9 2.84 8.29 1.83
N PRO A 10 1.98 8.14 0.83
CA PRO A 10 0.84 7.24 0.95
C PRO A 10 1.30 5.79 0.93
N VAL A 11 0.58 4.94 1.66
CA VAL A 11 0.84 3.51 1.71
C VAL A 11 -0.48 2.75 1.65
N VAL A 12 -0.41 1.50 1.21
CA VAL A 12 -1.52 0.56 1.30
C VAL A 12 -1.23 -0.39 2.46
N VAL A 13 -2.16 -0.51 3.40
CA VAL A 13 -2.07 -1.49 4.48
C VAL A 13 -2.41 -2.86 3.89
N VAL A 14 -1.45 -3.79 3.96
CA VAL A 14 -1.62 -5.14 3.41
C VAL A 14 -1.74 -6.21 4.49
N GLN A 15 -1.59 -5.81 5.75
CA GLN A 15 -1.73 -6.70 6.88
C GLN A 15 -3.20 -7.12 7.03
N CYS A 16 -3.44 -8.40 7.34
CA CYS A 16 -4.81 -8.89 7.46
C CYS A 16 -5.56 -8.25 8.63
N ASP A 17 -6.90 -8.25 8.57
CA ASP A 17 -7.73 -7.58 9.55
C ASP A 17 -7.55 -8.13 10.97
N ALA A 18 -7.30 -9.42 11.11
CA ALA A 18 -7.06 -10.01 12.43
C ALA A 18 -5.86 -9.36 13.12
N PHE A 19 -4.79 -9.13 12.36
CA PHE A 19 -3.61 -8.43 12.89
C PHE A 19 -3.89 -6.95 13.11
N ASN A 20 -4.67 -6.32 12.21
CA ASN A 20 -5.04 -4.91 12.35
C ASN A 20 -5.86 -4.66 13.61
N ARG A 21 -6.68 -5.63 14.03
CA ARG A 21 -7.49 -5.51 15.23
C ARG A 21 -6.75 -5.94 16.49
N SER A 22 -5.55 -6.51 16.37
CA SER A 22 -4.74 -6.95 17.50
C SER A 22 -4.06 -5.74 18.16
N ARG A 23 -3.33 -6.01 19.26
CA ARG A 23 -2.54 -4.98 19.96
C ARG A 23 -1.15 -4.79 19.38
N ILE A 24 -0.86 -5.41 18.25
CA ILE A 24 0.44 -5.23 17.58
C ILE A 24 0.58 -3.76 17.20
N ALA A 25 1.70 -3.17 17.59
CA ALA A 25 1.94 -1.73 17.39
C ALA A 25 2.37 -1.38 15.97
N THR A 26 2.66 -2.38 15.15
CA THR A 26 3.19 -2.18 13.79
C THR A 26 2.20 -2.62 12.72
N VAL A 27 2.38 -2.10 11.51
CA VAL A 27 1.53 -2.40 10.36
C VAL A 27 2.41 -2.67 9.16
N VAL A 28 2.14 -3.74 8.43
CA VAL A 28 2.83 -4.04 7.16
C VAL A 28 2.12 -3.30 6.04
N CYS A 29 2.88 -2.53 5.29
CA CYS A 29 2.37 -1.66 4.24
C CYS A 29 3.18 -1.78 2.96
N VAL A 30 2.55 -1.39 1.85
CA VAL A 30 3.22 -1.24 0.56
C VAL A 30 3.21 0.25 0.20
N PRO A 31 4.37 0.85 -0.08
CA PRO A 31 4.42 2.26 -0.45
C PRO A 31 3.83 2.51 -1.83
N LEU A 32 3.20 3.67 -1.98
CA LEU A 32 2.73 4.17 -3.26
C LEU A 32 3.69 5.21 -3.80
N THR A 33 3.98 5.15 -5.08
CA THR A 33 4.85 6.12 -5.74
C THR A 33 4.11 6.77 -6.90
N SER A 34 4.42 8.04 -7.18
CA SER A 34 3.90 8.73 -8.35
C SER A 34 4.73 8.46 -9.61
N ASN A 35 5.80 7.69 -9.51
CA ASN A 35 6.60 7.30 -10.67
C ASN A 35 5.89 6.18 -11.44
N LEU A 36 5.12 6.55 -12.46
CA LEU A 36 4.29 5.60 -13.20
C LEU A 36 5.10 4.59 -14.02
N ARG A 37 6.38 4.83 -14.25
CA ARG A 37 7.25 3.86 -14.92
C ARG A 37 7.37 2.56 -14.13
N LEU A 38 7.22 2.65 -12.81
CA LEU A 38 7.30 1.47 -11.95
C LEU A 38 6.10 0.54 -12.11
N ALA A 39 5.02 0.96 -12.80
CA ALA A 39 3.91 0.08 -13.12
C ALA A 39 4.32 -1.12 -13.97
N HIS A 40 5.43 -1.00 -14.70
CA HIS A 40 5.94 -2.09 -15.54
C HIS A 40 6.77 -3.12 -14.77
N ALA A 41 7.14 -2.83 -13.55
CA ALA A 41 7.89 -3.81 -12.73
C ALA A 41 6.96 -4.97 -12.33
N PRO A 42 7.48 -6.22 -12.34
CA PRO A 42 6.64 -7.38 -12.00
C PRO A 42 5.96 -7.25 -10.65
N GLY A 43 4.66 -7.52 -10.64
CA GLY A 43 3.86 -7.48 -9.41
C GLY A 43 3.35 -6.10 -9.01
N ASN A 44 3.91 -5.02 -9.53
CA ASN A 44 3.45 -3.67 -9.21
C ASN A 44 2.07 -3.40 -9.81
N VAL A 45 1.29 -2.56 -9.13
CA VAL A 45 -0.11 -2.30 -9.50
C VAL A 45 -0.34 -0.81 -9.66
N LEU A 46 -0.86 -0.42 -10.82
CA LEU A 46 -1.30 0.95 -11.04
C LEU A 46 -2.62 1.19 -10.31
N LEU A 47 -2.67 2.26 -9.52
CA LEU A 47 -3.85 2.69 -8.80
C LEU A 47 -4.18 4.10 -9.22
N THR A 48 -5.32 4.29 -9.87
CA THR A 48 -5.72 5.60 -10.38
C THR A 48 -6.16 6.54 -9.25
N ALA A 49 -6.07 7.83 -9.50
CA ALA A 49 -6.40 8.85 -8.52
C ALA A 49 -7.84 8.73 -8.00
N ASP A 50 -8.78 8.35 -8.86
CA ASP A 50 -10.18 8.15 -8.46
C ASP A 50 -10.36 7.00 -7.48
N LEU A 51 -9.50 5.97 -7.55
CA LEU A 51 -9.54 4.84 -6.62
C LEU A 51 -8.90 5.16 -5.28
N THR A 52 -7.84 5.96 -5.29
CA THR A 52 -7.05 6.20 -4.08
C THR A 52 -7.46 7.44 -3.31
N GLY A 53 -8.10 8.39 -3.97
CA GLY A 53 -8.35 9.70 -3.39
C GLY A 53 -7.12 10.60 -3.38
N LEU A 54 -6.02 10.17 -3.99
CA LEU A 54 -4.81 10.98 -4.11
C LEU A 54 -4.91 11.94 -5.29
N PRO A 55 -4.10 13.02 -5.31
CA PRO A 55 -4.15 13.98 -6.41
C PRO A 55 -3.70 13.42 -7.77
N ARG A 56 -2.94 12.34 -7.77
CA ARG A 56 -2.36 11.74 -8.98
C ARG A 56 -2.50 10.23 -8.96
N ASP A 57 -2.39 9.62 -10.14
CA ASP A 57 -2.24 8.18 -10.24
C ASP A 57 -0.96 7.75 -9.54
N SER A 58 -0.99 6.55 -8.96
CA SER A 58 0.12 6.01 -8.19
C SER A 58 0.35 4.55 -8.56
N VAL A 59 1.51 4.05 -8.17
CA VAL A 59 1.87 2.64 -8.34
C VAL A 59 2.18 2.05 -6.96
N ALA A 60 1.55 0.92 -6.65
CA ALA A 60 1.91 0.16 -5.47
C ALA A 60 3.21 -0.59 -5.75
N ASN A 61 4.27 -0.24 -5.01
CA ASN A 61 5.59 -0.79 -5.20
C ASN A 61 5.78 -2.01 -4.30
N VAL A 62 5.36 -3.16 -4.78
CA VAL A 62 5.26 -4.40 -3.98
C VAL A 62 6.61 -5.00 -3.61
N SER A 63 7.70 -4.62 -4.29
CA SER A 63 9.03 -5.10 -3.95
C SER A 63 9.64 -4.41 -2.73
N GLN A 64 8.98 -3.38 -2.20
CA GLN A 64 9.48 -2.61 -1.08
C GLN A 64 8.45 -2.50 0.05
N PRO A 65 7.89 -3.62 0.54
CA PRO A 65 7.00 -3.55 1.68
C PRO A 65 7.75 -3.00 2.88
N VAL A 66 7.06 -2.24 3.71
CA VAL A 66 7.63 -1.62 4.90
C VAL A 66 6.76 -1.93 6.10
N THR A 67 7.39 -2.02 7.27
CA THR A 67 6.68 -2.13 8.54
C THR A 67 6.75 -0.77 9.23
N LEU A 68 5.59 -0.20 9.52
CA LEU A 68 5.49 1.11 10.15
C LEU A 68 4.82 0.98 11.52
N ASP A 69 5.15 1.89 12.43
CA ASP A 69 4.40 2.01 13.68
C ASP A 69 3.01 2.56 13.35
N ARG A 70 1.97 2.00 13.98
CA ARG A 70 0.59 2.46 13.76
C ARG A 70 0.44 3.94 14.02
N GLU A 71 1.15 4.45 15.00
CA GLU A 71 1.08 5.87 15.37
C GLU A 71 1.60 6.78 14.28
N THR A 72 2.40 6.27 13.34
CA THR A 72 2.90 7.07 12.22
C THR A 72 1.88 7.25 11.11
N LEU A 73 0.82 6.44 11.08
CA LEU A 73 -0.26 6.57 10.10
C LEU A 73 -1.26 7.60 10.60
N THR A 74 -1.27 8.79 9.99
CA THR A 74 -2.05 9.91 10.49
C THR A 74 -3.36 10.13 9.75
N ASP A 75 -3.40 9.86 8.45
CA ASP A 75 -4.58 10.13 7.62
C ASP A 75 -5.05 8.86 6.94
N ARG A 76 -6.34 8.58 7.07
CA ARG A 76 -6.97 7.51 6.29
C ARG A 76 -7.62 8.13 5.05
N LEU A 77 -7.07 7.83 3.89
CA LEU A 77 -7.54 8.39 2.62
C LEU A 77 -8.69 7.59 2.02
N GLY A 78 -8.95 6.39 2.52
CA GLY A 78 -10.02 5.55 2.03
C GLY A 78 -9.64 4.08 2.03
N LYS A 79 -10.47 3.27 1.41
CA LYS A 79 -10.27 1.82 1.30
C LYS A 79 -10.19 1.45 -0.18
N LEU A 80 -9.17 0.68 -0.56
CA LEU A 80 -9.08 0.16 -1.91
C LEU A 80 -10.21 -0.84 -2.18
N PRO A 81 -10.74 -0.88 -3.41
CA PRO A 81 -11.60 -1.98 -3.80
C PRO A 81 -10.90 -3.32 -3.61
N ASP A 82 -11.65 -4.34 -3.20
CA ASP A 82 -11.09 -5.66 -2.91
C ASP A 82 -10.30 -6.23 -4.08
N ALA A 83 -10.78 -6.03 -5.30
CA ALA A 83 -10.08 -6.52 -6.49
C ALA A 83 -8.68 -5.90 -6.64
N LYS A 84 -8.51 -4.64 -6.28
CA LYS A 84 -7.21 -3.97 -6.34
C LYS A 84 -6.29 -4.42 -5.22
N LEU A 85 -6.85 -4.60 -4.02
CA LEU A 85 -6.07 -5.13 -2.90
C LEU A 85 -5.57 -6.54 -3.23
N GLU A 86 -6.39 -7.38 -3.84
CA GLU A 86 -5.98 -8.73 -4.26
C GLU A 86 -4.83 -8.68 -5.26
N LEU A 87 -4.83 -7.72 -6.19
CA LEU A 87 -3.73 -7.56 -7.12
C LEU A 87 -2.43 -7.19 -6.39
N VAL A 88 -2.51 -6.32 -5.40
CA VAL A 88 -1.33 -5.94 -4.60
C VAL A 88 -0.80 -7.15 -3.83
N LEU A 89 -1.68 -7.93 -3.21
CA LEU A 89 -1.29 -9.12 -2.48
C LEU A 89 -0.68 -10.17 -3.41
N SER A 90 -1.26 -10.37 -4.60
CA SER A 90 -0.69 -11.25 -5.61
C SER A 90 0.69 -10.78 -6.08
N GLY A 91 0.87 -9.47 -6.20
CA GLY A 91 2.16 -8.90 -6.55
C GLY A 91 3.23 -9.20 -5.51
N ILE A 92 2.87 -9.15 -4.23
CA ILE A 92 3.78 -9.51 -3.15
C ILE A 92 4.19 -10.98 -3.28
N GLU A 93 3.25 -11.86 -3.59
CA GLU A 93 3.56 -13.29 -3.79
C GLU A 93 4.55 -13.50 -4.93
N ILE A 94 4.42 -12.74 -6.01
CA ILE A 94 5.36 -12.79 -7.14
C ILE A 94 6.77 -12.44 -6.65
N VAL A 95 6.90 -11.36 -5.88
CA VAL A 95 8.18 -10.92 -5.34
C VAL A 95 8.79 -11.99 -4.44
N LEU A 96 7.96 -12.68 -3.66
CA LEU A 96 8.41 -13.74 -2.76
C LEU A 96 8.68 -15.07 -3.48
N GLY A 97 8.38 -15.16 -4.77
CA GLY A 97 8.60 -16.39 -5.53
C GLY A 97 7.55 -17.49 -5.25
N ARG A 98 6.36 -17.08 -4.89
CA ARG A 98 5.30 -18.02 -4.48
C ARG A 98 4.18 -18.10 -5.50
#